data_91387b4b70f09ffc74e1a354bc5cda61
#
_entry.id   91387b4b70f09ffc74e1a354bc5cda61
#
_cell.length_a   1.000
_cell.length_b   1.000
_cell.length_c   1.000
_cell.angle_alpha   90.00
_cell.angle_beta   90.00
_cell.angle_gamma   90.00
#
_symmetry.space_group_name_H-M   'P 1'
#
loop_
_entity.id
_entity.type
_entity.pdbx_description
1 polymer ?
#
loop_
_entity_poly.entity_id
_entity_poly.type
_entity_poly.pdbx_seq_one_letter_code
_entity_poly.pdbx_strand_id
1 'polypeptide(L)'
;MSKSIEERVKESFKYGANFSYLDDLYHLYLRDPNAVESKWKQYFDSIQNGTGEIDHQDILKEFKNKKFHSNGSTHPVRSSVSNKSSDVQNLVNAYRRRGHQIATIDPLDLRAKKEIPELGLSFHNLNQNDLKEKFALSNFLDSKEMQLNDIIESVKGTYTSNIGYEFMHIGNSKIRKWFLQMIEGKKTPYDFSRDEKSHILKRVVDSEGLERFLAAKYPGAKRFGLEGGESLIPLMDTLIEDLGAKGTKEICLGMSHRGRLNVLINVMGKKP
;
A
#
# COMPACT_ATOMS: atom_id res chain seq x y z
N MET A 1 19.10 23.47 -6.45
CA MET A 1 20.28 23.60 -5.56
C MET A 1 20.28 22.45 -4.59
N SER A 2 21.37 21.69 -4.52
CA SER A 2 21.47 20.55 -3.58
C SER A 2 21.65 21.09 -2.17
N LYS A 3 20.75 20.71 -1.24
CA LYS A 3 20.87 21.06 0.19
C LYS A 3 22.21 20.52 0.74
N SER A 4 22.87 21.29 1.60
CA SER A 4 24.11 20.86 2.25
C SER A 4 23.90 19.63 3.12
N ILE A 5 24.97 18.87 3.42
CA ILE A 5 24.90 17.69 4.30
C ILE A 5 24.40 18.10 5.69
N GLU A 6 24.79 19.28 6.17
CA GLU A 6 24.32 19.83 7.46
C GLU A 6 22.81 20.11 7.48
N GLU A 7 22.25 20.61 6.39
CA GLU A 7 20.79 20.81 6.26
C GLU A 7 20.03 19.48 6.23
N ARG A 8 20.60 18.46 5.57
CA ARG A 8 20.00 17.09 5.56
C ARG A 8 20.05 16.42 6.93
N VAL A 9 21.13 16.61 7.69
CA VAL A 9 21.25 16.09 9.06
C VAL A 9 20.25 16.77 9.98
N LYS A 10 20.08 18.11 9.88
CA LYS A 10 19.04 18.85 10.62
C LYS A 10 17.62 18.40 10.25
N GLU A 11 17.37 18.06 9.01
CA GLU A 11 16.06 17.53 8.57
C GLU A 11 15.84 16.07 9.00
N SER A 12 16.88 15.22 9.00
CA SER A 12 16.73 13.82 9.41
C SER A 12 16.40 13.68 10.90
N PHE A 13 16.82 14.63 11.72
CA PHE A 13 16.49 14.66 13.15
C PHE A 13 15.00 14.94 13.41
N LYS A 14 14.32 15.64 12.47
CA LYS A 14 12.87 15.93 12.52
C LYS A 14 11.98 14.71 12.23
N TYR A 15 12.51 13.65 11.61
CA TYR A 15 11.71 12.51 11.14
C TYR A 15 12.06 11.18 11.80
N GLY A 16 12.82 11.19 12.90
CA GLY A 16 13.23 9.98 13.62
C GLY A 16 12.25 9.56 14.72
N ALA A 17 12.59 8.45 15.40
CA ALA A 17 11.80 7.88 16.51
C ALA A 17 11.53 8.82 17.70
N ASN A 18 12.21 9.97 17.76
CA ASN A 18 12.09 10.97 18.81
C ASN A 18 11.17 12.16 18.44
N PHE A 19 10.44 12.09 17.32
CA PHE A 19 9.61 13.20 16.85
C PHE A 19 8.56 13.63 17.89
N SER A 20 7.85 12.69 18.51
CA SER A 20 6.84 13.03 19.52
C SER A 20 7.43 13.71 20.75
N TYR A 21 8.62 13.30 21.18
CA TYR A 21 9.34 13.93 22.30
C TYR A 21 9.78 15.37 21.97
N LEU A 22 10.25 15.60 20.74
CA LEU A 22 10.63 16.94 20.28
C LEU A 22 9.43 17.85 20.12
N ASP A 23 8.31 17.32 19.67
CA ASP A 23 7.05 18.04 19.54
C ASP A 23 6.52 18.48 20.91
N ASP A 24 6.52 17.58 21.89
CA ASP A 24 6.15 17.88 23.28
C ASP A 24 7.06 18.95 23.90
N LEU A 25 8.38 18.88 23.66
CA LEU A 25 9.33 19.91 24.13
C LEU A 25 9.11 21.26 23.45
N TYR A 26 8.77 21.26 22.16
CA TYR A 26 8.48 22.47 21.41
C TYR A 26 7.19 23.14 21.89
N HIS A 27 6.15 22.36 22.18
CA HIS A 27 4.92 22.86 22.80
C HIS A 27 5.18 23.42 24.19
N LEU A 28 6.06 22.80 24.98
CA LEU A 28 6.45 23.35 26.29
C LEU A 28 7.18 24.69 26.16
N TYR A 29 8.11 24.77 25.19
CA TYR A 29 8.84 26.01 24.88
C TYR A 29 7.91 27.14 24.39
N LEU A 30 6.91 26.85 23.57
CA LEU A 30 5.94 27.84 23.10
C LEU A 30 5.11 28.44 24.25
N ARG A 31 4.87 27.67 25.32
CA ARG A 31 4.15 28.15 26.53
C ARG A 31 5.05 28.91 27.48
N ASP A 32 6.22 28.39 27.73
CA ASP A 32 7.24 29.02 28.61
C ASP A 32 8.63 28.67 28.08
N PRO A 33 9.30 29.61 27.40
CA PRO A 33 10.65 29.40 26.88
C PRO A 33 11.70 29.04 27.93
N ASN A 34 11.42 29.28 29.23
CA ASN A 34 12.32 28.95 30.32
C ASN A 34 12.04 27.56 30.94
N ALA A 35 10.96 26.91 30.56
CA ALA A 35 10.60 25.55 31.00
C ALA A 35 11.40 24.45 30.30
N VAL A 36 12.17 24.78 29.28
CA VAL A 36 13.02 23.84 28.55
C VAL A 36 14.51 24.08 28.83
N GLU A 37 15.33 23.04 28.73
CA GLU A 37 16.77 23.16 28.90
C GLU A 37 17.40 24.18 27.94
N SER A 38 18.43 24.87 28.35
CA SER A 38 19.08 25.97 27.59
C SER A 38 19.51 25.56 26.16
N LYS A 39 19.88 24.31 25.96
CA LYS A 39 20.23 23.77 24.63
C LYS A 39 19.02 23.72 23.68
N TRP A 40 17.87 23.29 24.20
CA TRP A 40 16.65 23.24 23.44
C TRP A 40 16.08 24.63 23.18
N LYS A 41 16.17 25.53 24.16
CA LYS A 41 15.80 26.92 23.98
C LYS A 41 16.56 27.56 22.82
N GLN A 42 17.92 27.47 22.82
CA GLN A 42 18.74 28.02 21.73
C GLN A 42 18.38 27.40 20.36
N TYR A 43 18.08 26.10 20.33
CA TYR A 43 17.67 25.42 19.12
C TYR A 43 16.31 25.93 18.60
N PHE A 44 15.32 26.06 19.47
CA PHE A 44 13.99 26.56 19.11
C PHE A 44 14.02 28.05 18.76
N ASP A 45 14.78 28.87 19.46
CA ASP A 45 15.03 30.27 19.11
C ASP A 45 15.63 30.42 17.70
N SER A 46 16.51 29.50 17.30
CA SER A 46 17.12 29.49 15.96
C SER A 46 16.14 29.12 14.83
N ILE A 47 15.05 28.42 15.16
CA ILE A 47 14.03 27.99 14.21
C ILE A 47 12.95 29.07 14.05
N GLN A 48 12.61 29.77 15.12
CA GLN A 48 11.64 30.87 15.10
C GLN A 48 12.21 32.13 14.41
N ASN A 49 12.35 32.11 13.11
CA ASN A 49 12.75 33.30 12.33
C ASN A 49 11.64 34.38 12.32
N GLY A 50 11.25 34.89 13.50
CA GLY A 50 10.42 36.09 13.61
C GLY A 50 8.93 35.96 13.25
N THR A 51 8.43 34.80 12.94
CA THR A 51 6.98 34.51 12.80
C THR A 51 6.51 33.83 14.08
N GLY A 52 5.76 34.56 14.92
CA GLY A 52 5.18 33.99 16.13
C GLY A 52 4.28 32.81 15.80
N GLU A 53 4.79 31.59 15.91
CA GLU A 53 3.97 30.40 15.83
C GLU A 53 3.07 30.26 17.04
N ILE A 54 1.80 29.98 16.83
CA ILE A 54 0.77 29.81 17.85
C ILE A 54 0.70 28.33 18.22
N ASP A 55 0.56 28.03 19.52
CA ASP A 55 0.39 26.63 19.99
C ASP A 55 -0.84 25.99 19.33
N HIS A 56 -0.63 24.90 18.61
CA HIS A 56 -1.68 24.14 17.94
C HIS A 56 -2.77 23.65 18.90
N GLN A 57 -2.45 23.45 20.18
CA GLN A 57 -3.45 23.07 21.18
C GLN A 57 -4.44 24.20 21.50
N ASP A 58 -4.04 25.45 21.40
CA ASP A 58 -4.95 26.57 21.59
C ASP A 58 -5.87 26.75 20.38
N ILE A 59 -5.35 26.50 19.17
CA ILE A 59 -6.15 26.43 17.96
C ILE A 59 -7.19 25.27 18.07
N LEU A 60 -6.77 24.10 18.54
CA LEU A 60 -7.69 22.96 18.74
C LEU A 60 -8.76 23.24 19.81
N LYS A 61 -8.43 23.97 20.91
CA LYS A 61 -9.41 24.43 21.91
C LYS A 61 -10.39 25.41 21.30
N GLU A 62 -9.89 26.35 20.50
CA GLU A 62 -10.73 27.34 19.81
C GLU A 62 -11.69 26.65 18.82
N PHE A 63 -11.22 25.65 18.07
CA PHE A 63 -12.06 24.83 17.19
C PHE A 63 -13.09 23.99 17.99
N LYS A 64 -12.72 23.39 19.13
CA LYS A 64 -13.66 22.65 19.97
C LYS A 64 -14.72 23.56 20.62
N ASN A 65 -14.38 24.81 20.89
CA ASN A 65 -15.29 25.80 21.52
C ASN A 65 -16.12 26.59 20.49
N LYS A 66 -15.72 26.62 19.22
CA LYS A 66 -16.57 27.13 18.14
C LYS A 66 -17.76 26.19 17.96
N LYS A 67 -18.86 26.49 18.67
CA LYS A 67 -20.16 26.02 18.24
C LYS A 67 -20.32 26.53 16.81
N PHE A 68 -20.28 25.65 15.83
CA PHE A 68 -20.71 25.95 14.48
C PHE A 68 -22.17 26.34 14.56
N HIS A 69 -22.44 27.63 14.75
CA HIS A 69 -23.75 28.16 14.40
C HIS A 69 -23.82 27.97 12.88
N SER A 70 -24.61 27.02 12.45
CA SER A 70 -25.08 26.98 11.07
C SER A 70 -25.88 28.26 10.88
N ASN A 71 -25.20 29.36 10.51
CA ASN A 71 -25.89 30.47 9.91
C ASN A 71 -26.58 29.87 8.70
N GLY A 72 -27.92 29.84 8.81
CA GLY A 72 -28.80 29.38 7.73
C GLY A 72 -28.63 30.21 6.47
N SER A 73 -27.54 30.03 5.75
CA SER A 73 -27.58 30.14 4.33
C SER A 73 -28.36 28.91 3.89
N THR A 74 -29.63 29.14 3.56
CA THR A 74 -30.46 28.23 2.82
C THR A 74 -29.82 27.98 1.46
N HIS A 75 -28.65 27.27 1.46
CA HIS A 75 -28.37 26.45 0.32
C HIS A 75 -29.51 25.43 0.32
N PRO A 76 -30.27 25.32 -0.77
CA PRO A 76 -31.29 24.29 -0.86
C PRO A 76 -30.60 23.01 -0.45
N VAL A 77 -31.06 22.41 0.67
CA VAL A 77 -30.80 21.02 0.96
C VAL A 77 -31.16 20.35 -0.36
N ARG A 78 -30.10 20.04 -1.14
CA ARG A 78 -30.29 19.14 -2.28
C ARG A 78 -30.90 17.93 -1.60
N SER A 79 -32.22 17.82 -1.83
CA SER A 79 -32.96 16.63 -1.52
C SER A 79 -32.04 15.48 -1.81
N SER A 80 -31.73 14.69 -0.79
CA SER A 80 -30.90 13.50 -0.88
C SER A 80 -31.60 12.45 -1.73
N VAL A 81 -31.72 12.71 -3.01
CA VAL A 81 -31.63 11.65 -3.98
C VAL A 81 -30.15 11.28 -3.86
N SER A 82 -29.84 10.36 -2.93
CA SER A 82 -28.52 9.75 -2.86
C SER A 82 -28.24 9.34 -4.30
N ASN A 83 -27.21 9.93 -4.89
CA ASN A 83 -26.87 9.54 -6.24
C ASN A 83 -26.26 8.17 -6.09
N LYS A 84 -27.10 7.11 -6.15
CA LYS A 84 -26.70 5.72 -5.93
C LYS A 84 -25.43 5.36 -6.71
N SER A 85 -25.23 6.02 -7.87
CA SER A 85 -23.96 5.87 -8.61
C SER A 85 -22.75 6.34 -7.82
N SER A 86 -22.86 7.40 -7.01
CA SER A 86 -21.77 7.83 -6.11
C SER A 86 -21.56 6.83 -4.99
N ASP A 87 -22.60 6.25 -4.45
CA ASP A 87 -22.51 5.24 -3.39
C ASP A 87 -21.84 3.95 -3.90
N VAL A 88 -22.22 3.52 -5.12
CA VAL A 88 -21.54 2.40 -5.80
C VAL A 88 -20.08 2.71 -6.10
N GLN A 89 -19.77 3.93 -6.55
CA GLN A 89 -18.37 4.35 -6.76
C GLN A 89 -17.56 4.33 -5.47
N ASN A 90 -18.17 4.73 -4.34
CA ASN A 90 -17.53 4.68 -3.02
C ASN A 90 -17.28 3.24 -2.58
N LEU A 91 -18.20 2.33 -2.81
CA LEU A 91 -18.01 0.89 -2.57
C LEU A 91 -16.85 0.32 -3.39
N VAL A 92 -16.78 0.60 -4.69
CA VAL A 92 -15.65 0.19 -5.55
C VAL A 92 -14.33 0.75 -5.01
N ASN A 93 -14.31 2.02 -4.62
CA ASN A 93 -13.12 2.64 -4.05
C ASN A 93 -12.73 2.06 -2.67
N ALA A 94 -13.69 1.56 -1.91
CA ALA A 94 -13.41 0.84 -0.66
C ALA A 94 -12.70 -0.49 -0.94
N TYR A 95 -13.16 -1.27 -1.91
CA TYR A 95 -12.46 -2.49 -2.34
C TYR A 95 -11.04 -2.21 -2.85
N ARG A 96 -10.85 -1.16 -3.65
CA ARG A 96 -9.52 -0.73 -4.13
C ARG A 96 -8.54 -0.41 -3.01
N ARG A 97 -9.04 0.15 -1.89
CA ARG A 97 -8.21 0.57 -0.74
C ARG A 97 -8.06 -0.49 0.34
N ARG A 98 -9.08 -1.31 0.55
CA ARG A 98 -9.18 -2.21 1.71
C ARG A 98 -9.30 -3.69 1.35
N GLY A 99 -9.58 -4.02 0.07
CA GLY A 99 -9.80 -5.41 -0.35
C GLY A 99 -8.65 -6.34 0.00
N HIS A 100 -7.40 -5.87 -0.10
CA HIS A 100 -6.20 -6.65 0.27
C HIS A 100 -6.21 -7.13 1.73
N GLN A 101 -6.93 -6.45 2.63
CA GLN A 101 -6.98 -6.82 4.06
C GLN A 101 -7.80 -8.09 4.31
N ILE A 102 -8.71 -8.46 3.39
CA ILE A 102 -9.49 -9.69 3.44
C ILE A 102 -9.13 -10.68 2.32
N ALA A 103 -8.13 -10.33 1.50
CA ALA A 103 -7.66 -11.21 0.44
C ALA A 103 -7.10 -12.52 1.01
N THR A 104 -7.25 -13.60 0.24
CA THR A 104 -6.77 -14.94 0.62
C THR A 104 -5.29 -15.08 0.27
N ILE A 105 -4.45 -14.31 0.96
CA ILE A 105 -2.99 -14.26 0.79
C ILE A 105 -2.23 -15.07 1.85
N ASP A 106 -2.93 -15.69 2.77
CA ASP A 106 -2.38 -16.57 3.81
C ASP A 106 -2.84 -18.01 3.52
N PRO A 107 -2.02 -18.82 2.83
CA PRO A 107 -2.40 -20.19 2.46
C PRO A 107 -2.54 -21.14 3.65
N LEU A 108 -1.99 -20.77 4.81
CA LEU A 108 -2.09 -21.55 6.04
C LEU A 108 -3.26 -21.11 6.93
N ASP A 109 -3.96 -20.04 6.56
CA ASP A 109 -5.10 -19.45 7.29
C ASP A 109 -4.83 -19.23 8.80
N LEU A 110 -3.60 -18.77 9.11
CA LEU A 110 -3.16 -18.54 10.47
C LEU A 110 -3.72 -17.26 11.09
N ARG A 111 -4.27 -16.38 10.25
CA ARG A 111 -4.82 -15.08 10.69
C ARG A 111 -6.32 -15.05 10.54
N ALA A 112 -7.02 -14.76 11.62
CA ALA A 112 -8.44 -14.46 11.55
C ALA A 112 -8.68 -13.25 10.63
N LYS A 113 -9.54 -13.41 9.63
CA LYS A 113 -9.97 -12.32 8.76
C LYS A 113 -10.81 -11.33 9.56
N LYS A 114 -10.39 -10.06 9.56
CA LYS A 114 -11.16 -9.00 10.21
C LYS A 114 -12.33 -8.62 9.33
N GLU A 115 -13.49 -8.42 9.93
CA GLU A 115 -14.61 -7.79 9.23
C GLU A 115 -14.28 -6.32 8.96
N ILE A 116 -14.52 -5.88 7.73
CA ILE A 116 -14.28 -4.50 7.28
C ILE A 116 -15.62 -3.92 6.86
N PRO A 117 -16.24 -3.09 7.71
CA PRO A 117 -17.58 -2.53 7.45
C PRO A 117 -17.65 -1.77 6.12
N GLU A 118 -16.57 -1.10 5.72
CA GLU A 118 -16.50 -0.32 4.46
C GLU A 118 -16.61 -1.17 3.20
N LEU A 119 -16.51 -2.50 3.29
CA LEU A 119 -16.74 -3.40 2.15
C LEU A 119 -18.19 -3.89 2.06
N GLY A 120 -19.02 -3.52 3.04
CA GLY A 120 -20.44 -3.87 3.09
C GLY A 120 -21.33 -2.87 2.36
N LEU A 121 -22.46 -3.34 1.80
CA LEU A 121 -23.44 -2.52 1.11
C LEU A 121 -24.02 -1.41 2.01
N SER A 122 -24.38 -1.79 3.24
CA SER A 122 -25.04 -0.88 4.19
C SER A 122 -24.19 0.33 4.55
N PHE A 123 -22.87 0.20 4.54
CA PHE A 123 -21.95 1.32 4.78
C PHE A 123 -22.07 2.42 3.72
N HIS A 124 -22.47 2.05 2.51
CA HIS A 124 -22.64 2.96 1.37
C HIS A 124 -24.10 3.26 1.04
N ASN A 125 -25.03 3.12 1.98
CA ASN A 125 -26.46 3.32 1.79
C ASN A 125 -27.05 2.43 0.67
N LEU A 126 -26.43 1.29 0.38
CA LEU A 126 -26.87 0.31 -0.59
C LEU A 126 -27.50 -0.89 0.13
N ASN A 127 -28.42 -1.57 -0.53
CA ASN A 127 -29.11 -2.73 0.02
C ASN A 127 -29.29 -3.86 -1.01
N GLN A 128 -29.86 -4.97 -0.62
CA GLN A 128 -30.06 -6.15 -1.48
C GLN A 128 -30.95 -5.89 -2.70
N ASN A 129 -31.87 -4.94 -2.61
CA ASN A 129 -32.77 -4.61 -3.73
C ASN A 129 -32.02 -3.90 -4.86
N ASP A 130 -30.93 -3.19 -4.54
CA ASP A 130 -30.10 -2.46 -5.48
C ASP A 130 -29.23 -3.37 -6.35
N LEU A 131 -29.03 -4.63 -5.97
CA LEU A 131 -28.12 -5.58 -6.65
C LEU A 131 -28.43 -5.78 -8.14
N LYS A 132 -29.71 -5.64 -8.53
CA LYS A 132 -30.18 -5.77 -9.92
C LYS A 132 -30.20 -4.46 -10.67
N GLU A 133 -30.01 -3.34 -9.99
CA GLU A 133 -29.95 -2.03 -10.64
C GLU A 133 -28.63 -1.90 -11.44
N LYS A 134 -28.70 -1.19 -12.56
CA LYS A 134 -27.54 -0.98 -13.44
C LYS A 134 -26.90 0.36 -13.18
N PHE A 135 -25.57 0.35 -13.16
CA PHE A 135 -24.74 1.53 -12.94
C PHE A 135 -23.63 1.62 -13.98
N ALA A 136 -23.35 2.83 -14.44
CA ALA A 136 -22.19 3.14 -15.27
C ALA A 136 -21.21 3.95 -14.41
N LEU A 137 -19.99 3.41 -14.20
CA LEU A 137 -18.98 4.06 -13.39
C LEU A 137 -17.86 4.58 -14.28
N SER A 138 -17.58 5.86 -14.22
CA SER A 138 -16.64 6.56 -15.12
C SER A 138 -15.18 6.05 -15.09
N ASN A 139 -14.80 5.33 -14.06
CA ASN A 139 -13.42 4.83 -13.86
C ASN A 139 -13.38 3.35 -13.51
N PHE A 140 -14.31 2.56 -14.03
CA PHE A 140 -14.39 1.12 -13.80
C PHE A 140 -14.80 0.41 -15.08
N LEU A 141 -14.05 -0.60 -15.50
CA LEU A 141 -14.33 -1.48 -16.65
C LEU A 141 -14.81 -0.74 -17.91
N ASP A 142 -14.07 0.29 -18.33
CA ASP A 142 -14.36 1.11 -19.51
C ASP A 142 -15.74 1.79 -19.48
N SER A 143 -16.26 2.08 -18.27
CA SER A 143 -17.54 2.77 -18.05
C SER A 143 -18.75 2.04 -18.64
N LYS A 144 -18.70 0.72 -18.79
CA LYS A 144 -19.84 -0.10 -19.21
C LYS A 144 -20.92 -0.11 -18.14
N GLU A 145 -22.16 -0.10 -18.58
CA GLU A 145 -23.30 -0.29 -17.70
C GLU A 145 -23.37 -1.73 -17.22
N MET A 146 -23.29 -1.94 -15.90
CA MET A 146 -23.28 -3.25 -15.26
C MET A 146 -24.27 -3.28 -14.09
N GLN A 147 -24.82 -4.46 -13.78
CA GLN A 147 -25.58 -4.64 -12.55
C GLN A 147 -24.65 -4.51 -11.32
N LEU A 148 -25.20 -3.98 -10.22
CA LEU A 148 -24.42 -3.84 -8.99
C LEU A 148 -23.81 -5.17 -8.53
N ASN A 149 -24.54 -6.27 -8.67
CA ASN A 149 -24.04 -7.59 -8.35
C ASN A 149 -22.78 -7.95 -9.16
N ASP A 150 -22.78 -7.70 -10.45
CA ASP A 150 -21.65 -7.99 -11.33
C ASP A 150 -20.44 -7.09 -10.99
N ILE A 151 -20.70 -5.83 -10.64
CA ILE A 151 -19.67 -4.90 -10.16
C ILE A 151 -19.03 -5.45 -8.88
N ILE A 152 -19.84 -5.90 -7.91
CA ILE A 152 -19.36 -6.46 -6.65
C ILE A 152 -18.55 -7.74 -6.87
N GLU A 153 -19.04 -8.65 -7.70
CA GLU A 153 -18.31 -9.88 -8.06
C GLU A 153 -16.96 -9.56 -8.71
N SER A 154 -16.94 -8.58 -9.62
CA SER A 154 -15.72 -8.16 -10.28
C SER A 154 -14.70 -7.57 -9.30
N VAL A 155 -15.11 -6.64 -8.40
CA VAL A 155 -14.17 -6.07 -7.42
C VAL A 155 -13.74 -7.07 -6.36
N LYS A 156 -14.62 -7.98 -5.93
CA LYS A 156 -14.25 -9.08 -5.04
C LYS A 156 -13.24 -10.01 -5.71
N GLY A 157 -13.50 -10.45 -6.93
CA GLY A 157 -12.60 -11.31 -7.69
C GLY A 157 -11.22 -10.68 -7.88
N THR A 158 -11.17 -9.37 -8.08
CA THR A 158 -9.92 -8.64 -8.25
C THR A 158 -9.19 -8.41 -6.91
N TYR A 159 -9.86 -7.86 -5.91
CA TYR A 159 -9.21 -7.28 -4.73
C TYR A 159 -9.22 -8.16 -3.48
N THR A 160 -9.98 -9.27 -3.48
CA THR A 160 -10.08 -10.16 -2.31
C THR A 160 -9.70 -11.61 -2.60
N SER A 161 -9.16 -11.88 -3.79
CA SER A 161 -8.66 -13.20 -4.19
C SER A 161 -7.28 -13.50 -3.60
N ASN A 162 -6.45 -14.25 -4.30
CA ASN A 162 -5.12 -14.68 -3.83
C ASN A 162 -4.02 -13.63 -4.02
N ILE A 163 -4.36 -12.42 -4.46
CA ILE A 163 -3.42 -11.32 -4.65
C ILE A 163 -3.90 -10.12 -3.85
N GLY A 164 -3.02 -9.58 -3.01
CA GLY A 164 -3.25 -8.33 -2.30
C GLY A 164 -2.71 -7.15 -3.11
N TYR A 165 -3.58 -6.24 -3.56
CA TYR A 165 -3.18 -5.06 -4.32
C TYR A 165 -3.17 -3.82 -3.42
N GLU A 166 -2.00 -3.18 -3.30
CA GLU A 166 -1.77 -1.99 -2.48
C GLU A 166 -1.11 -0.89 -3.29
N PHE A 167 -1.89 -0.12 -4.06
CA PHE A 167 -1.37 0.97 -4.91
C PHE A 167 -2.14 2.28 -4.78
N MET A 168 -3.25 2.30 -4.06
CA MET A 168 -4.09 3.51 -3.94
C MET A 168 -3.42 4.66 -3.18
N HIS A 169 -2.33 4.39 -2.45
CA HIS A 169 -1.49 5.39 -1.78
C HIS A 169 -0.58 6.17 -2.74
N ILE A 170 -0.42 5.72 -3.98
CA ILE A 170 0.43 6.39 -4.97
C ILE A 170 -0.15 7.77 -5.29
N GLY A 171 0.62 8.84 -5.00
CA GLY A 171 0.20 10.22 -5.21
C GLY A 171 -0.01 10.60 -6.68
N ASN A 172 0.78 10.00 -7.61
CA ASN A 172 0.67 10.28 -9.04
C ASN A 172 -0.59 9.63 -9.64
N SER A 173 -1.55 10.45 -10.05
CA SER A 173 -2.84 9.99 -10.59
C SER A 173 -2.72 9.20 -11.91
N LYS A 174 -1.72 9.52 -12.76
CA LYS A 174 -1.49 8.81 -14.03
C LYS A 174 -1.02 7.37 -13.75
N ILE A 175 -0.09 7.20 -12.82
CA ILE A 175 0.41 5.88 -12.41
C ILE A 175 -0.72 5.08 -11.77
N ARG A 176 -1.49 5.68 -10.87
CA ARG A 176 -2.63 5.02 -10.23
C ARG A 176 -3.69 4.57 -11.24
N LYS A 177 -4.00 5.43 -12.24
CA LYS A 177 -4.92 5.07 -13.32
C LYS A 177 -4.39 3.90 -14.16
N TRP A 178 -3.09 3.87 -14.43
CA TRP A 178 -2.46 2.76 -15.15
C TRP A 178 -2.62 1.43 -14.38
N PHE A 179 -2.39 1.42 -13.06
CA PHE A 179 -2.64 0.23 -12.24
C PHE A 179 -4.09 -0.23 -12.32
N LEU A 180 -5.05 0.67 -12.21
CA LEU A 180 -6.47 0.34 -12.33
C LEU A 180 -6.76 -0.35 -13.68
N GLN A 181 -6.26 0.19 -14.77
CA GLN A 181 -6.44 -0.39 -16.12
C GLN A 181 -5.74 -1.75 -16.27
N MET A 182 -4.62 -1.97 -15.58
CA MET A 182 -3.89 -3.23 -15.65
C MET A 182 -4.52 -4.34 -14.80
N ILE A 183 -5.20 -3.99 -13.72
CA ILE A 183 -5.70 -4.94 -12.72
C ILE A 183 -7.19 -5.24 -12.94
N GLU A 184 -8.01 -4.20 -13.13
CA GLU A 184 -9.46 -4.35 -13.24
C GLU A 184 -9.88 -4.96 -14.58
N GLY A 185 -10.90 -5.80 -14.54
CA GLY A 185 -11.43 -6.48 -15.72
C GLY A 185 -10.62 -7.68 -16.21
N LYS A 186 -9.51 -8.00 -15.56
CA LYS A 186 -8.77 -9.23 -15.86
C LYS A 186 -9.33 -10.38 -15.03
N LYS A 187 -9.30 -11.58 -15.64
CA LYS A 187 -9.65 -12.78 -14.88
C LYS A 187 -8.61 -13.01 -13.79
N THR A 188 -9.06 -13.06 -12.55
CA THR A 188 -8.27 -13.48 -11.39
C THR A 188 -8.93 -14.72 -10.79
N PRO A 189 -8.19 -15.76 -10.45
CA PRO A 189 -6.73 -15.90 -10.59
C PRO A 189 -6.30 -15.97 -12.05
N TYR A 190 -5.05 -15.56 -12.33
CA TYR A 190 -4.43 -15.69 -13.64
C TYR A 190 -4.38 -17.19 -14.04
N ASP A 191 -4.90 -17.52 -15.21
CA ASP A 191 -4.92 -18.90 -15.68
C ASP A 191 -3.66 -19.19 -16.49
N PHE A 192 -2.65 -19.70 -15.80
CA PHE A 192 -1.40 -20.13 -16.43
C PHE A 192 -1.63 -21.27 -17.40
N SER A 193 -1.00 -21.22 -18.55
CA SER A 193 -0.89 -22.34 -19.48
C SER A 193 -0.19 -23.54 -18.83
N ARG A 194 -0.30 -24.70 -19.47
CA ARG A 194 0.39 -25.91 -18.99
C ARG A 194 1.91 -25.73 -18.95
N ASP A 195 2.46 -25.06 -19.96
CA ASP A 195 3.91 -24.86 -20.08
C ASP A 195 4.40 -23.88 -19.01
N GLU A 196 3.67 -22.78 -18.77
CA GLU A 196 3.98 -21.86 -17.66
C GLU A 196 3.91 -22.56 -16.30
N LYS A 197 2.88 -23.36 -16.04
CA LYS A 197 2.76 -24.16 -14.81
C LYS A 197 3.94 -25.13 -14.64
N SER A 198 4.33 -25.80 -15.72
CA SER A 198 5.47 -26.73 -15.73
C SER A 198 6.80 -25.99 -15.47
N HIS A 199 6.98 -24.82 -16.09
CA HIS A 199 8.15 -23.99 -15.87
C HIS A 199 8.23 -23.50 -14.41
N ILE A 200 7.14 -22.94 -13.88
CA ILE A 200 7.06 -22.51 -12.48
C ILE A 200 7.41 -23.66 -11.53
N LEU A 201 6.80 -24.85 -11.73
CA LEU A 201 7.06 -26.02 -10.90
C LEU A 201 8.55 -26.40 -10.94
N LYS A 202 9.14 -26.45 -12.13
CA LYS A 202 10.57 -26.75 -12.31
C LYS A 202 11.43 -25.77 -11.49
N ARG A 203 11.17 -24.46 -11.60
CA ARG A 203 11.95 -23.42 -10.90
C ARG A 203 11.80 -23.51 -9.39
N VAL A 204 10.63 -23.87 -8.89
CA VAL A 204 10.40 -24.11 -7.45
C VAL A 204 11.19 -25.34 -6.99
N VAL A 205 11.16 -26.44 -7.77
CA VAL A 205 11.92 -27.66 -7.46
C VAL A 205 13.44 -27.41 -7.50
N ASP A 206 13.93 -26.65 -8.48
CA ASP A 206 15.34 -26.25 -8.57
C ASP A 206 15.76 -25.45 -7.33
N SER A 207 14.90 -24.53 -6.87
CA SER A 207 15.12 -23.71 -5.68
C SER A 207 15.20 -24.54 -4.40
N GLU A 208 14.21 -25.39 -4.16
CA GLU A 208 14.16 -26.26 -2.98
C GLU A 208 15.29 -27.29 -3.01
N GLY A 209 15.56 -27.88 -4.18
CA GLY A 209 16.63 -28.86 -4.38
C GLY A 209 18.02 -28.31 -4.00
N LEU A 210 18.30 -27.05 -4.36
CA LEU A 210 19.54 -26.38 -3.97
C LEU A 210 19.62 -26.19 -2.46
N GLU A 211 18.55 -25.74 -1.80
CA GLU A 211 18.55 -25.55 -0.34
C GLU A 211 18.78 -26.88 0.38
N ARG A 212 18.13 -27.95 -0.04
CA ARG A 212 18.32 -29.30 0.51
C ARG A 212 19.73 -29.83 0.29
N PHE A 213 20.27 -29.64 -0.91
CA PHE A 213 21.65 -30.02 -1.23
C PHE A 213 22.67 -29.30 -0.32
N LEU A 214 22.53 -27.97 -0.20
CA LEU A 214 23.44 -27.19 0.63
C LEU A 214 23.28 -27.53 2.13
N ALA A 215 22.09 -27.83 2.60
CA ALA A 215 21.85 -28.28 3.97
C ALA A 215 22.54 -29.60 4.28
N ALA A 216 22.48 -30.54 3.35
CA ALA A 216 23.10 -31.87 3.52
C ALA A 216 24.64 -31.80 3.41
N LYS A 217 25.15 -31.01 2.45
CA LYS A 217 26.60 -30.94 2.17
C LYS A 217 27.37 -30.09 3.18
N TYR A 218 26.72 -29.04 3.73
CA TYR A 218 27.34 -28.09 4.66
C TYR A 218 26.51 -27.94 5.94
N PRO A 219 26.41 -29.01 6.76
CA PRO A 219 25.61 -28.95 8.00
C PRO A 219 26.18 -27.90 8.95
N GLY A 220 25.30 -27.08 9.54
CA GLY A 220 25.64 -26.02 10.48
C GLY A 220 26.21 -24.74 9.86
N ALA A 221 26.47 -24.68 8.54
CA ALA A 221 26.91 -23.46 7.89
C ALA A 221 25.79 -22.42 7.83
N LYS A 222 26.12 -21.16 8.11
CA LYS A 222 25.19 -20.03 7.91
C LYS A 222 25.02 -19.76 6.42
N ARG A 223 23.94 -20.28 5.80
CA ARG A 223 23.68 -20.09 4.40
C ARG A 223 22.56 -19.11 4.09
N PHE A 224 21.75 -18.72 5.10
CA PHE A 224 20.61 -17.83 4.93
C PHE A 224 19.73 -18.27 3.76
N GLY A 225 19.21 -19.48 3.83
CA GLY A 225 18.44 -20.10 2.76
C GLY A 225 17.14 -19.42 2.43
N LEU A 226 16.51 -19.89 1.38
CA LEU A 226 15.29 -19.32 0.82
C LEU A 226 14.02 -20.05 1.31
N GLU A 227 14.16 -20.99 2.24
CA GLU A 227 13.06 -21.84 2.72
C GLU A 227 11.82 -21.03 3.06
N GLY A 228 10.67 -21.40 2.47
CA GLY A 228 9.39 -20.69 2.56
C GLY A 228 9.24 -19.52 1.57
N GLY A 229 10.25 -19.22 0.77
CA GLY A 229 10.23 -18.16 -0.24
C GLY A 229 10.62 -18.64 -1.64
N GLU A 230 10.50 -19.93 -1.93
CA GLU A 230 10.96 -20.58 -3.18
C GLU A 230 10.32 -19.95 -4.42
N SER A 231 9.11 -19.41 -4.30
CA SER A 231 8.41 -18.70 -5.37
C SER A 231 9.13 -17.42 -5.86
N LEU A 232 10.12 -16.92 -5.11
CA LEU A 232 10.97 -15.81 -5.56
C LEU A 232 11.73 -16.16 -6.83
N ILE A 233 12.18 -17.42 -6.99
CA ILE A 233 12.98 -17.84 -8.13
C ILE A 233 12.18 -17.78 -9.44
N PRO A 234 11.00 -18.45 -9.59
CA PRO A 234 10.21 -18.30 -10.81
C PRO A 234 9.70 -16.87 -11.04
N LEU A 235 9.43 -16.10 -9.98
CA LEU A 235 9.04 -14.71 -10.10
C LEU A 235 10.15 -13.88 -10.76
N MET A 236 11.38 -13.98 -10.27
CA MET A 236 12.51 -13.24 -10.82
C MET A 236 12.86 -13.68 -12.23
N ASP A 237 12.83 -14.98 -12.49
CA ASP A 237 13.08 -15.57 -13.79
C ASP A 237 12.12 -14.96 -14.85
N THR A 238 10.81 -15.06 -14.60
CA THR A 238 9.78 -14.49 -15.48
C THR A 238 9.92 -12.96 -15.63
N LEU A 239 10.19 -12.24 -14.52
CA LEU A 239 10.36 -10.79 -14.58
C LEU A 239 11.55 -10.37 -15.45
N ILE A 240 12.68 -11.07 -15.33
CA ILE A 240 13.90 -10.77 -16.11
C ILE A 240 13.67 -11.09 -17.60
N GLU A 241 13.03 -12.20 -17.91
CA GLU A 241 12.68 -12.56 -19.29
C GLU A 241 11.73 -11.53 -19.91
N ASP A 242 10.65 -11.16 -19.22
CA ASP A 242 9.69 -10.16 -19.69
C ASP A 242 10.32 -8.79 -19.91
N LEU A 243 11.18 -8.35 -19.00
CA LEU A 243 11.89 -7.08 -19.12
C LEU A 243 12.89 -7.12 -20.27
N GLY A 244 13.62 -8.22 -20.43
CA GLY A 244 14.55 -8.42 -21.54
C GLY A 244 13.83 -8.40 -22.90
N ALA A 245 12.70 -9.09 -23.01
CA ALA A 245 11.86 -9.08 -24.21
C ALA A 245 11.34 -7.67 -24.58
N LYS A 246 11.16 -6.80 -23.58
CA LYS A 246 10.77 -5.40 -23.76
C LYS A 246 11.96 -4.46 -24.01
N GLY A 247 13.18 -4.97 -24.13
CA GLY A 247 14.37 -4.23 -24.47
C GLY A 247 15.14 -3.64 -23.27
N THR A 248 14.85 -4.07 -22.06
CA THR A 248 15.65 -3.70 -20.87
C THR A 248 17.05 -4.31 -21.01
N LYS A 249 18.08 -3.49 -20.89
CA LYS A 249 19.48 -3.92 -21.05
C LYS A 249 20.19 -4.21 -19.73
N GLU A 250 19.77 -3.54 -18.68
CA GLU A 250 20.41 -3.65 -17.36
C GLU A 250 19.36 -3.74 -16.28
N ILE A 251 19.58 -4.65 -15.34
CA ILE A 251 18.75 -4.82 -14.13
C ILE A 251 19.70 -4.74 -12.93
N CYS A 252 19.47 -3.78 -12.02
CA CYS A 252 20.21 -3.68 -10.78
C CYS A 252 19.42 -4.38 -9.67
N LEU A 253 19.98 -5.47 -9.12
CA LEU A 253 19.37 -6.27 -8.07
C LEU A 253 20.02 -5.96 -6.72
N GLY A 254 19.29 -5.33 -5.82
CA GLY A 254 19.65 -5.14 -4.42
C GLY A 254 18.87 -6.11 -3.54
N MET A 255 19.56 -6.93 -2.75
CA MET A 255 18.92 -7.86 -1.82
C MET A 255 19.72 -8.04 -0.54
N SER A 256 19.04 -8.41 0.54
CA SER A 256 19.68 -8.83 1.78
C SER A 256 20.27 -10.24 1.65
N HIS A 257 20.69 -10.85 2.74
CA HIS A 257 21.36 -12.16 2.72
C HIS A 257 20.42 -13.35 2.48
N ARG A 258 19.11 -13.27 2.82
CA ARG A 258 18.17 -14.40 2.66
C ARG A 258 17.99 -14.77 1.19
N GLY A 259 18.24 -16.03 0.87
CA GLY A 259 18.10 -16.58 -0.47
C GLY A 259 19.17 -16.12 -1.48
N ARG A 260 20.19 -15.37 -1.06
CA ARG A 260 21.22 -14.83 -1.97
C ARG A 260 21.92 -15.92 -2.80
N LEU A 261 22.29 -17.04 -2.18
CA LEU A 261 22.95 -18.14 -2.88
C LEU A 261 22.03 -18.74 -3.94
N ASN A 262 20.77 -18.91 -3.62
CA ASN A 262 19.76 -19.46 -4.52
C ASN A 262 19.57 -18.54 -5.75
N VAL A 263 19.44 -17.24 -5.53
CA VAL A 263 19.35 -16.26 -6.64
C VAL A 263 20.61 -16.28 -7.50
N LEU A 264 21.80 -16.30 -6.90
CA LEU A 264 23.06 -16.34 -7.66
C LEU A 264 23.17 -17.59 -8.56
N ILE A 265 22.70 -18.74 -8.09
CA ILE A 265 22.79 -20.00 -8.84
C ILE A 265 21.63 -20.13 -9.82
N ASN A 266 20.39 -20.05 -9.33
CA ASN A 266 19.20 -20.36 -10.12
C ASN A 266 18.72 -19.23 -11.03
N VAL A 267 19.02 -17.96 -10.72
CA VAL A 267 18.62 -16.83 -11.56
C VAL A 267 19.81 -16.30 -12.36
N MET A 268 20.95 -16.08 -11.72
CA MET A 268 22.13 -15.48 -12.39
C MET A 268 23.07 -16.54 -13.04
N GLY A 269 22.78 -17.83 -12.92
CA GLY A 269 23.56 -18.89 -13.53
C GLY A 269 24.98 -19.06 -13.00
N LYS A 270 25.27 -18.57 -11.79
CA LYS A 270 26.58 -18.74 -11.17
C LYS A 270 26.78 -20.22 -10.84
N LYS A 271 27.94 -20.76 -11.19
CA LYS A 271 28.31 -22.14 -10.81
C LYS A 271 28.45 -22.23 -9.27
N PRO A 272 27.97 -23.33 -8.67
CA PRO A 272 28.08 -23.59 -7.24
C PRO A 272 29.54 -23.66 -6.75
#